data_e87e42788d18e94e1628c7ced3e3fa28
#
_entry.id   e87e42788d18e94e1628c7ced3e3fa28
#
_cell.length_a   1.000
_cell.length_b   1.000
_cell.length_c   1.000
_cell.angle_alpha   90.00
_cell.angle_beta   90.00
_cell.angle_gamma   90.00
#
_symmetry.space_group_name_H-M   'P 1'
#
loop_
_entity.id
_entity.type
_entity.pdbx_description
1 polymer ?
#
loop_
_entity_poly.entity_id
_entity_poly.type
_entity_poly.pdbx_seq_one_letter_code
_entity_poly.pdbx_strand_id
1 'polypeptide(L)'
;MKNNFPFNDTSLDLESRVKNLIGNLTLEEKISLIPTQQAAVPRLGIEAYDIGAEGAHGFVDRNGLSTVFPQTIALASTWNRELLFKIGQVIGTEARAYYNKNKHGGTSLWFPTVDMEKDPRWGRTEEGYGEDPFLAGELASEIVRGTQGDDPFYVRATCAPKHFFANNNEKDRVSCSCSVSARNMREYFLEPFRRVFEKGRPFSIMTAYNEVNGIPMIQHPAVGDIVKKEWGLENRGHVVSDGGDVSMTVTAHHYFADHAQTIAASFRAGSDSMTDQPSMVIPAVKSALEQGLISEEELDLHLANIMRVRFRLGHFDSDCPYNSIDESSMMTQESKQLARQAAVQSVVLLKNKCNLKEKKPLLPLDAKNCGHVAVIGPLSDKVYTDWYSGNPSYTVSPLEALERELGDKVIFESGNDEISFSTDNGVPLSLSAAGILEPSEKREASVFVRDDWGWGANTLYFAERKMYLQTVDDLPFDHQPSSEEIEQFKKNGSPG
;
A
#
# COMPACT_ATOMS: atom_id res chain seq x y z
N MET A 1 -17.27 33.55 3.95
CA MET A 1 -18.05 33.38 5.19
C MET A 1 -18.25 31.88 5.37
N LYS A 2 -17.74 31.26 6.44
CA LYS A 2 -18.10 29.87 6.74
C LYS A 2 -19.62 29.85 7.00
N ASN A 3 -20.37 29.15 6.18
CA ASN A 3 -21.79 28.93 6.45
C ASN A 3 -21.91 28.23 7.82
N ASN A 4 -22.70 28.79 8.69
CA ASN A 4 -22.80 28.35 10.08
C ASN A 4 -23.78 27.15 10.18
N PHE A 5 -23.40 26.03 9.52
CA PHE A 5 -24.18 24.79 9.62
C PHE A 5 -23.92 24.14 10.99
N PRO A 6 -24.93 23.52 11.61
CA PRO A 6 -24.77 22.81 12.89
C PRO A 6 -23.72 21.73 12.86
N PHE A 7 -23.45 21.09 11.73
CA PHE A 7 -22.38 20.07 11.66
C PHE A 7 -20.96 20.64 11.88
N ASN A 8 -20.76 21.97 11.79
CA ASN A 8 -19.49 22.65 12.11
C ASN A 8 -19.38 23.02 13.60
N ASP A 9 -20.40 22.78 14.40
CA ASP A 9 -20.38 23.07 15.83
C ASP A 9 -19.78 21.90 16.60
N THR A 10 -18.54 22.08 17.07
CA THR A 10 -17.79 21.05 17.82
C THR A 10 -18.34 20.76 19.21
N SER A 11 -19.28 21.56 19.70
CA SER A 11 -20.01 21.29 20.96
C SER A 11 -21.11 20.23 20.83
N LEU A 12 -21.55 19.93 19.60
CA LEU A 12 -22.52 18.88 19.32
C LEU A 12 -21.83 17.51 19.26
N ASP A 13 -22.57 16.47 19.65
CA ASP A 13 -22.09 15.10 19.51
C ASP A 13 -21.93 14.69 18.04
N LEU A 14 -21.10 13.67 17.80
CA LEU A 14 -20.76 13.22 16.46
C LEU A 14 -21.98 12.84 15.62
N GLU A 15 -22.94 12.11 16.21
CA GLU A 15 -24.10 11.62 15.46
C GLU A 15 -25.03 12.76 15.04
N SER A 16 -25.21 13.74 15.89
CA SER A 16 -25.95 14.97 15.57
C SER A 16 -25.30 15.74 14.42
N ARG A 17 -23.96 15.82 14.42
CA ARG A 17 -23.20 16.48 13.34
C ARG A 17 -23.30 15.70 12.02
N VAL A 18 -23.10 14.37 12.05
CA VAL A 18 -23.24 13.49 10.88
C VAL A 18 -24.64 13.59 10.28
N LYS A 19 -25.68 13.44 11.11
CA LYS A 19 -27.07 13.55 10.66
C LYS A 19 -27.37 14.90 10.02
N ASN A 20 -26.88 15.98 10.63
CA ASN A 20 -27.07 17.32 10.06
C ASN A 20 -26.35 17.48 8.73
N LEU A 21 -25.12 17.00 8.59
CA LEU A 21 -24.37 17.06 7.33
C LEU A 21 -25.14 16.32 6.23
N ILE A 22 -25.53 15.07 6.47
CA ILE A 22 -26.24 14.23 5.47
C ILE A 22 -27.58 14.84 5.10
N GLY A 23 -28.34 15.34 6.06
CA GLY A 23 -29.64 16.02 5.81
C GLY A 23 -29.53 17.32 5.01
N ASN A 24 -28.33 17.90 4.88
CA ASN A 24 -28.09 19.07 4.03
C ASN A 24 -27.56 18.69 2.63
N LEU A 25 -27.23 17.42 2.34
CA LEU A 25 -26.80 16.98 1.02
C LEU A 25 -27.99 16.73 0.09
N THR A 26 -27.86 17.06 -1.18
CA THR A 26 -28.79 16.59 -2.22
C THR A 26 -28.49 15.11 -2.54
N LEU A 27 -29.42 14.43 -3.20
CA LEU A 27 -29.23 13.04 -3.59
C LEU A 27 -27.99 12.85 -4.48
N GLU A 28 -27.76 13.75 -5.43
CA GLU A 28 -26.60 13.70 -6.31
C GLU A 28 -25.29 13.87 -5.52
N GLU A 29 -25.28 14.75 -4.52
CA GLU A 29 -24.11 14.95 -3.66
C GLU A 29 -23.86 13.71 -2.78
N LYS A 30 -24.92 13.10 -2.23
CA LYS A 30 -24.81 11.83 -1.48
C LYS A 30 -24.18 10.74 -2.33
N ILE A 31 -24.66 10.56 -3.56
CA ILE A 31 -24.13 9.57 -4.51
C ILE A 31 -22.66 9.86 -4.83
N SER A 32 -22.27 11.13 -5.03
CA SER A 32 -20.90 11.51 -5.36
C SER A 32 -19.88 11.31 -4.23
N LEU A 33 -20.33 11.04 -3.01
CA LEU A 33 -19.50 10.79 -1.84
C LEU A 33 -19.34 9.30 -1.49
N ILE A 34 -19.94 8.39 -2.26
CA ILE A 34 -19.78 6.93 -2.09
C ILE A 34 -18.46 6.40 -2.67
N PRO A 35 -17.98 6.85 -3.85
CA PRO A 35 -16.67 6.47 -4.33
C PRO A 35 -15.58 6.90 -3.34
N THR A 36 -14.45 6.17 -3.30
CA THR A 36 -13.28 6.59 -2.52
C THR A 36 -12.71 7.93 -3.01
N GLN A 37 -12.85 8.25 -4.28
CA GLN A 37 -12.56 9.57 -4.85
C GLN A 37 -13.79 10.48 -4.70
N GLN A 38 -13.90 11.11 -3.54
CA GLN A 38 -15.07 11.91 -3.17
C GLN A 38 -15.03 13.31 -3.78
N ALA A 39 -16.12 13.71 -4.42
CA ALA A 39 -16.27 15.05 -4.97
C ALA A 39 -16.36 16.13 -3.85
N ALA A 40 -15.98 17.36 -4.18
CA ALA A 40 -16.24 18.50 -3.31
C ALA A 40 -17.73 18.85 -3.30
N VAL A 41 -18.21 19.39 -2.16
CA VAL A 41 -19.54 20.02 -2.03
C VAL A 41 -19.35 21.46 -1.55
N PRO A 42 -18.98 22.39 -2.47
CA PRO A 42 -18.53 23.74 -2.10
C PRO A 42 -19.58 24.56 -1.34
N ARG A 43 -20.89 24.37 -1.61
CA ARG A 43 -21.96 25.09 -0.91
C ARG A 43 -22.04 24.77 0.58
N LEU A 44 -21.50 23.59 0.99
CA LEU A 44 -21.39 23.17 2.39
C LEU A 44 -19.97 23.35 2.94
N GLY A 45 -19.02 23.79 2.12
CA GLY A 45 -17.61 23.93 2.50
C GLY A 45 -16.90 22.58 2.64
N ILE A 46 -17.37 21.54 1.96
CA ILE A 46 -16.75 20.21 1.95
C ILE A 46 -15.77 20.13 0.77
N GLU A 47 -14.49 19.95 1.10
CA GLU A 47 -13.45 19.75 0.10
C GLU A 47 -13.50 18.32 -0.47
N ALA A 48 -13.04 18.17 -1.72
CA ALA A 48 -12.81 16.86 -2.31
C ALA A 48 -11.81 16.06 -1.44
N TYR A 49 -12.00 14.75 -1.39
CA TYR A 49 -11.15 13.92 -0.54
C TYR A 49 -10.99 12.50 -1.10
N ASP A 50 -9.76 12.04 -1.21
CA ASP A 50 -9.46 10.66 -1.59
C ASP A 50 -9.32 9.79 -0.34
N ILE A 51 -10.23 8.83 -0.20
CA ILE A 51 -10.13 7.74 0.75
C ILE A 51 -9.18 6.71 0.14
N GLY A 52 -7.90 6.79 0.51
CA GLY A 52 -6.89 5.86 0.04
C GLY A 52 -5.51 6.50 -0.03
N ALA A 53 -4.60 5.87 0.64
CA ALA A 53 -3.16 6.09 0.54
C ALA A 53 -2.47 4.83 1.08
N GLU A 54 -1.20 4.66 0.79
CA GLU A 54 -0.46 3.48 1.22
C GLU A 54 0.42 3.78 2.43
N GLY A 55 0.59 2.77 3.29
CA GLY A 55 1.35 2.91 4.54
C GLY A 55 1.97 1.61 5.04
N ALA A 56 2.14 0.59 4.19
CA ALA A 56 2.56 -0.75 4.59
C ALA A 56 3.86 -0.75 5.40
N HIS A 57 4.88 -0.02 4.97
CA HIS A 57 6.15 0.14 5.65
C HIS A 57 6.73 1.57 5.54
N GLY A 58 5.87 2.56 5.57
CA GLY A 58 6.11 3.99 5.45
C GLY A 58 4.95 4.66 4.73
N PHE A 59 4.72 5.94 4.98
CA PHE A 59 3.74 6.69 4.22
C PHE A 59 4.21 6.84 2.76
N VAL A 60 3.34 6.59 1.78
CA VAL A 60 3.69 6.69 0.37
C VAL A 60 3.22 8.04 -0.19
N ASP A 61 4.16 8.96 -0.34
CA ASP A 61 3.99 10.16 -1.17
C ASP A 61 4.61 9.89 -2.54
N ARG A 62 3.77 9.74 -3.58
CA ARG A 62 4.23 9.45 -4.94
C ARG A 62 5.02 10.60 -5.58
N ASN A 63 4.85 11.82 -5.09
CA ASN A 63 5.46 13.05 -5.63
C ASN A 63 6.49 13.67 -4.70
N GLY A 64 6.67 13.13 -3.52
CA GLY A 64 7.55 13.64 -2.49
C GLY A 64 8.38 12.55 -1.82
N LEU A 65 9.14 12.92 -0.82
CA LEU A 65 9.96 12.01 -0.03
C LEU A 65 9.25 11.66 1.28
N SER A 66 9.44 10.43 1.75
CA SER A 66 8.93 9.95 3.04
C SER A 66 9.93 9.02 3.73
N THR A 67 9.69 8.72 5.01
CA THR A 67 10.49 7.73 5.72
C THR A 67 10.05 6.33 5.29
N VAL A 68 10.98 5.57 4.71
CA VAL A 68 10.76 4.18 4.30
C VAL A 68 11.43 3.24 5.31
N PHE A 69 10.65 2.29 5.81
CA PHE A 69 11.08 1.23 6.70
C PHE A 69 11.34 -0.07 5.92
N PRO A 70 11.97 -1.09 6.52
CA PRO A 70 12.01 -2.42 5.91
C PRO A 70 10.59 -2.94 5.61
N GLN A 71 10.48 -3.82 4.60
CA GLN A 71 9.22 -4.47 4.25
C GLN A 71 8.57 -5.14 5.46
N THR A 72 7.26 -5.32 5.41
CA THR A 72 6.43 -5.76 6.54
C THR A 72 6.89 -7.09 7.13
N ILE A 73 7.26 -8.08 6.28
CA ILE A 73 7.80 -9.37 6.73
C ILE A 73 9.11 -9.21 7.52
N ALA A 74 9.96 -8.26 7.15
CA ALA A 74 11.16 -7.93 7.89
C ALA A 74 10.83 -7.24 9.24
N LEU A 75 9.86 -6.34 9.25
CA LEU A 75 9.36 -5.74 10.49
C LEU A 75 8.77 -6.80 11.43
N ALA A 76 8.05 -7.78 10.88
CA ALA A 76 7.50 -8.90 11.66
C ALA A 76 8.60 -9.76 12.29
N SER A 77 9.73 -9.95 11.60
CA SER A 77 10.89 -10.71 12.10
C SER A 77 11.54 -10.09 13.34
N THR A 78 11.24 -8.83 13.65
CA THR A 78 11.73 -8.17 14.87
C THR A 78 11.05 -8.65 16.14
N TRP A 79 9.82 -9.15 16.06
CA TRP A 79 8.94 -9.51 17.21
C TRP A 79 8.77 -8.36 18.21
N ASN A 80 9.00 -7.12 17.78
CA ASN A 80 9.08 -5.95 18.66
C ASN A 80 7.85 -5.06 18.53
N ARG A 81 6.88 -5.24 19.40
CA ARG A 81 5.63 -4.47 19.44
C ARG A 81 5.85 -2.97 19.61
N GLU A 82 6.79 -2.58 20.49
CA GLU A 82 7.08 -1.16 20.74
C GLU A 82 7.68 -0.49 19.49
N LEU A 83 8.52 -1.20 18.75
CA LEU A 83 9.06 -0.73 17.48
C LEU A 83 7.95 -0.48 16.46
N LEU A 84 7.03 -1.43 16.30
CA LEU A 84 5.90 -1.31 15.37
C LEU A 84 4.98 -0.13 15.75
N PHE A 85 4.74 0.08 17.05
CA PHE A 85 3.99 1.25 17.53
C PHE A 85 4.67 2.57 17.12
N LYS A 86 5.99 2.69 17.34
CA LYS A 86 6.77 3.88 16.94
C LYS A 86 6.78 4.10 15.42
N ILE A 87 6.89 3.02 14.64
CA ILE A 87 6.78 3.09 13.17
C ILE A 87 5.41 3.61 12.77
N GLY A 88 4.35 3.09 13.37
CA GLY A 88 2.98 3.61 13.16
C GLY A 88 2.87 5.10 13.46
N GLN A 89 3.52 5.58 14.54
CA GLN A 89 3.53 7.01 14.86
C GLN A 89 4.17 7.85 13.75
N VAL A 90 5.26 7.40 13.17
CA VAL A 90 5.91 8.08 12.03
C VAL A 90 4.99 8.08 10.81
N ILE A 91 4.44 6.92 10.44
CA ILE A 91 3.51 6.79 9.30
C ILE A 91 2.33 7.76 9.45
N GLY A 92 1.65 7.75 10.60
CA GLY A 92 0.51 8.62 10.83
C GLY A 92 0.88 10.11 10.85
N THR A 93 2.06 10.46 11.34
CA THR A 93 2.55 11.84 11.37
C THR A 93 2.86 12.35 9.96
N GLU A 94 3.56 11.56 9.15
CA GLU A 94 3.89 11.94 7.77
C GLU A 94 2.64 11.99 6.89
N ALA A 95 1.70 11.06 7.06
CA ALA A 95 0.40 11.09 6.40
C ALA A 95 -0.40 12.36 6.75
N ARG A 96 -0.37 12.77 8.01
CA ARG A 96 -1.03 14.01 8.47
C ARG A 96 -0.32 15.26 7.93
N ALA A 97 1.01 15.31 7.92
CA ALA A 97 1.78 16.41 7.34
C ALA A 97 1.42 16.60 5.85
N TYR A 98 1.38 15.49 5.11
CA TYR A 98 0.94 15.48 3.71
C TYR A 98 -0.48 16.06 3.54
N TYR A 99 -1.45 15.56 4.32
CA TYR A 99 -2.82 16.06 4.28
C TYR A 99 -2.90 17.56 4.62
N ASN A 100 -2.20 18.00 5.66
CA ASN A 100 -2.25 19.40 6.08
C ASN A 100 -1.72 20.36 5.02
N LYS A 101 -0.75 19.91 4.22
CA LYS A 101 -0.24 20.64 3.05
C LYS A 101 -1.21 20.61 1.88
N ASN A 102 -1.70 19.45 1.50
CA ASN A 102 -2.40 19.24 0.22
C ASN A 102 -3.93 19.31 0.35
N LYS A 103 -4.48 19.06 1.55
CA LYS A 103 -5.93 19.00 1.85
C LYS A 103 -6.73 17.99 1.01
N HIS A 104 -6.04 17.03 0.39
CA HIS A 104 -6.62 16.09 -0.55
C HIS A 104 -6.02 14.69 -0.33
N GLY A 105 -6.71 13.85 0.45
CA GLY A 105 -6.26 12.48 0.76
C GLY A 105 -5.10 12.38 1.75
N GLY A 106 -4.58 11.18 1.89
CA GLY A 106 -3.39 10.87 2.71
C GLY A 106 -3.66 10.44 4.14
N THR A 107 -4.82 10.70 4.72
CA THR A 107 -5.13 10.32 6.11
C THR A 107 -6.04 9.10 6.27
N SER A 108 -6.45 8.48 5.16
CA SER A 108 -7.11 7.16 5.15
C SER A 108 -6.16 6.17 4.49
N LEU A 109 -5.52 5.30 5.27
CA LEU A 109 -4.44 4.45 4.82
C LEU A 109 -4.91 3.00 4.65
N TRP A 110 -4.57 2.37 3.52
CA TRP A 110 -4.92 1.00 3.17
C TRP A 110 -3.85 0.01 3.64
N PHE A 111 -3.73 -0.12 4.93
CA PHE A 111 -2.85 -1.05 5.63
C PHE A 111 -3.32 -1.26 7.09
N PRO A 112 -2.75 -2.20 7.86
CA PRO A 112 -1.75 -3.20 7.50
C PRO A 112 -2.33 -4.37 6.71
N THR A 113 -1.48 -5.05 5.91
CA THR A 113 -1.82 -6.33 5.29
C THR A 113 -1.68 -7.42 6.35
N VAL A 114 -2.80 -8.03 6.74
CA VAL A 114 -2.84 -9.10 7.76
C VAL A 114 -3.30 -10.43 7.18
N ASP A 115 -3.17 -10.56 5.87
CA ASP A 115 -3.30 -11.83 5.16
C ASP A 115 -2.27 -12.83 5.71
N MET A 116 -2.66 -14.10 5.83
CA MET A 116 -1.79 -15.13 6.39
C MET A 116 -0.84 -15.69 5.33
N GLU A 117 0.44 -15.69 5.60
CA GLU A 117 1.48 -16.21 4.71
C GLU A 117 1.54 -17.74 4.75
N LYS A 118 0.48 -18.39 4.24
CA LYS A 118 0.30 -19.85 4.30
C LYS A 118 1.26 -20.62 3.41
N ASP A 119 1.68 -20.01 2.31
CA ASP A 119 2.50 -20.64 1.29
C ASP A 119 3.57 -19.65 0.82
N PRO A 120 4.86 -20.00 0.84
CA PRO A 120 5.94 -19.10 0.42
C PRO A 120 5.90 -18.74 -1.07
N ARG A 121 5.07 -19.42 -1.86
CA ARG A 121 4.86 -19.10 -3.29
C ARG A 121 3.82 -17.99 -3.50
N TRP A 122 3.12 -17.56 -2.46
CA TRP A 122 2.22 -16.43 -2.57
C TRP A 122 3.00 -15.16 -2.94
N GLY A 123 2.55 -14.46 -3.99
CA GLY A 123 3.30 -13.34 -4.60
C GLY A 123 3.31 -12.04 -3.77
N ARG A 124 2.71 -12.03 -2.55
CA ARG A 124 2.63 -10.84 -1.67
C ARG A 124 3.12 -11.13 -0.24
N THR A 125 3.97 -12.12 -0.05
CA THR A 125 4.50 -12.49 1.27
C THR A 125 5.31 -11.37 1.93
N GLU A 126 5.91 -10.45 1.17
CA GLU A 126 6.63 -9.30 1.72
C GLU A 126 5.73 -8.29 2.43
N GLU A 127 4.44 -8.28 2.13
CA GLU A 127 3.49 -7.32 2.69
C GLU A 127 2.90 -7.75 4.05
N GLY A 128 2.96 -9.05 4.38
CA GLY A 128 2.31 -9.62 5.56
C GLY A 128 3.22 -9.69 6.79
N TYR A 129 2.67 -10.21 7.88
CA TYR A 129 3.33 -10.34 9.18
C TYR A 129 3.67 -11.80 9.55
N GLY A 130 3.64 -12.71 8.56
CA GLY A 130 4.01 -14.11 8.73
C GLY A 130 2.83 -15.08 8.73
N GLU A 131 3.12 -16.33 9.09
CA GLU A 131 2.17 -17.45 9.05
C GLU A 131 1.40 -17.68 10.36
N ASP A 132 1.81 -17.02 11.45
CA ASP A 132 1.17 -17.15 12.75
C ASP A 132 0.13 -16.05 12.98
N PRO A 133 -1.17 -16.39 13.10
CA PRO A 133 -2.24 -15.41 13.22
C PRO A 133 -2.18 -14.59 14.52
N PHE A 134 -1.57 -15.16 15.58
CA PHE A 134 -1.36 -14.42 16.82
C PHE A 134 -0.29 -13.33 16.64
N LEU A 135 0.88 -13.70 16.12
CA LEU A 135 1.98 -12.76 15.88
C LEU A 135 1.56 -11.65 14.93
N ALA A 136 0.94 -12.01 13.81
CA ALA A 136 0.44 -11.05 12.82
C ALA A 136 -0.53 -10.05 13.45
N GLY A 137 -1.51 -10.53 14.21
CA GLY A 137 -2.49 -9.68 14.89
C GLY A 137 -1.89 -8.79 15.96
N GLU A 138 -0.92 -9.28 16.76
CA GLU A 138 -0.24 -8.48 17.80
C GLU A 138 0.57 -7.33 17.21
N LEU A 139 1.38 -7.61 16.18
CA LEU A 139 2.24 -6.59 15.56
C LEU A 139 1.41 -5.58 14.76
N ALA A 140 0.45 -6.05 13.97
CA ALA A 140 -0.45 -5.18 13.22
C ALA A 140 -1.31 -4.29 14.13
N SER A 141 -1.69 -4.75 15.31
CA SER A 141 -2.41 -3.94 16.30
C SER A 141 -1.60 -2.72 16.74
N GLU A 142 -0.30 -2.91 16.98
CA GLU A 142 0.55 -1.83 17.47
C GLU A 142 0.82 -0.78 16.40
N ILE A 143 1.03 -1.19 15.14
CA ILE A 143 1.24 -0.22 14.07
C ILE A 143 -0.04 0.60 13.80
N VAL A 144 -1.22 -0.01 13.90
CA VAL A 144 -2.52 0.68 13.82
C VAL A 144 -2.67 1.70 14.94
N ARG A 145 -2.40 1.31 16.20
CA ARG A 145 -2.46 2.22 17.35
C ARG A 145 -1.54 3.42 17.18
N GLY A 146 -0.29 3.15 16.80
CA GLY A 146 0.70 4.20 16.55
C GLY A 146 0.24 5.18 15.47
N THR A 147 -0.32 4.67 14.37
CA THR A 147 -0.77 5.50 13.25
C THR A 147 -1.95 6.39 13.63
N GLN A 148 -2.93 5.84 14.34
CA GLN A 148 -4.17 6.56 14.69
C GLN A 148 -3.96 7.62 15.76
N GLY A 149 -2.97 7.42 16.66
CA GLY A 149 -2.77 8.32 17.79
C GLY A 149 -3.70 8.01 18.96
N ASP A 150 -3.66 8.84 19.99
CA ASP A 150 -4.27 8.62 21.31
C ASP A 150 -5.27 9.71 21.72
N ASP A 151 -5.61 10.65 20.83
CA ASP A 151 -6.67 11.63 21.10
C ASP A 151 -8.02 10.92 21.28
N PRO A 152 -8.83 11.30 22.27
CA PRO A 152 -10.08 10.61 22.56
C PRO A 152 -11.13 10.75 21.46
N PHE A 153 -11.08 11.79 20.64
CA PHE A 153 -12.02 12.03 19.55
C PHE A 153 -11.35 11.97 18.18
N TYR A 154 -10.28 12.72 17.97
CA TYR A 154 -9.61 12.81 16.68
C TYR A 154 -8.65 11.68 16.44
N VAL A 155 -8.49 11.29 15.18
CA VAL A 155 -7.44 10.36 14.74
C VAL A 155 -6.46 11.08 13.82
N ARG A 156 -5.18 10.75 13.98
CA ARG A 156 -4.11 11.35 13.17
C ARG A 156 -4.22 10.92 11.71
N ALA A 157 -4.34 9.63 11.48
CA ALA A 157 -4.70 8.97 10.23
C ALA A 157 -5.41 7.66 10.57
N THR A 158 -6.32 7.20 9.73
CA THR A 158 -7.01 5.91 9.94
C THR A 158 -6.36 4.80 9.14
N CYS A 159 -6.51 3.57 9.62
CA CYS A 159 -6.03 2.36 8.96
C CYS A 159 -7.19 1.50 8.48
N ALA A 160 -7.02 0.86 7.33
CA ALA A 160 -7.89 -0.17 6.80
C ALA A 160 -7.10 -1.48 6.68
N PRO A 161 -7.09 -2.33 7.74
CA PRO A 161 -6.50 -3.66 7.65
C PRO A 161 -7.05 -4.41 6.43
N LYS A 162 -6.16 -5.14 5.73
CA LYS A 162 -6.50 -5.77 4.45
C LYS A 162 -5.85 -7.14 4.30
N HIS A 163 -6.33 -8.00 3.41
CA HIS A 163 -7.60 -7.92 2.68
C HIS A 163 -8.57 -8.91 3.31
N PHE A 164 -9.67 -8.45 3.80
CA PHE A 164 -10.63 -9.26 4.56
C PHE A 164 -11.41 -10.18 3.64
N PHE A 165 -11.26 -11.49 3.73
CA PHE A 165 -10.27 -12.40 4.29
C PHE A 165 -9.95 -13.54 3.30
N ALA A 166 -8.93 -14.37 3.62
CA ALA A 166 -8.48 -15.53 2.84
C ALA A 166 -7.95 -15.20 1.42
N ASN A 167 -7.35 -14.02 1.25
CA ASN A 167 -6.74 -13.54 0.01
C ASN A 167 -5.29 -14.03 -0.10
N ASN A 168 -5.09 -15.26 -0.63
CA ASN A 168 -3.78 -15.90 -0.74
C ASN A 168 -3.54 -16.58 -2.11
N ASN A 169 -4.18 -16.10 -3.16
CA ASN A 169 -3.99 -16.60 -4.52
C ASN A 169 -3.95 -15.44 -5.51
N GLU A 170 -2.75 -15.03 -5.92
CA GLU A 170 -2.60 -13.90 -6.84
C GLU A 170 -3.00 -14.23 -8.28
N LYS A 171 -2.78 -15.47 -8.73
CA LYS A 171 -3.01 -15.85 -10.13
C LYS A 171 -4.45 -15.63 -10.58
N ASP A 172 -5.41 -16.02 -9.74
CA ASP A 172 -6.83 -15.95 -10.08
C ASP A 172 -7.63 -15.19 -9.00
N ARG A 173 -6.99 -14.24 -8.31
CA ARG A 173 -7.55 -13.56 -7.14
C ARG A 173 -8.90 -12.88 -7.35
N VAL A 174 -9.17 -12.43 -8.58
CA VAL A 174 -10.42 -11.75 -8.96
C VAL A 174 -11.53 -12.70 -9.43
N SER A 175 -11.31 -14.01 -9.38
CA SER A 175 -12.29 -15.02 -9.83
C SER A 175 -12.24 -16.32 -9.04
N CYS A 176 -11.27 -16.48 -8.12
CA CYS A 176 -11.15 -17.71 -7.34
C CYS A 176 -12.12 -17.73 -6.14
N SER A 177 -12.59 -18.92 -5.81
CA SER A 177 -13.39 -19.17 -4.60
C SER A 177 -12.60 -20.01 -3.61
N CYS A 178 -12.32 -19.45 -2.44
CA CYS A 178 -11.61 -20.13 -1.36
C CYS A 178 -12.58 -20.94 -0.52
N SER A 179 -12.41 -22.28 -0.47
CA SER A 179 -13.17 -23.14 0.43
C SER A 179 -12.62 -23.04 1.84
N VAL A 180 -13.38 -22.45 2.75
CA VAL A 180 -12.97 -22.21 4.14
C VAL A 180 -14.00 -22.85 5.08
N SER A 181 -13.56 -23.78 5.93
CA SER A 181 -14.43 -24.33 6.99
C SER A 181 -14.71 -23.28 8.06
N ALA A 182 -15.86 -23.37 8.74
CA ALA A 182 -16.23 -22.46 9.83
C ALA A 182 -15.17 -22.38 10.93
N ARG A 183 -14.50 -23.50 11.23
CA ARG A 183 -13.41 -23.56 12.18
C ARG A 183 -12.17 -22.79 11.72
N ASN A 184 -11.68 -23.09 10.50
CA ASN A 184 -10.50 -22.41 9.94
C ASN A 184 -10.77 -20.91 9.76
N MET A 185 -12.01 -20.56 9.40
CA MET A 185 -12.40 -19.15 9.32
C MET A 185 -12.15 -18.44 10.65
N ARG A 186 -12.65 -18.98 11.76
CA ARG A 186 -12.57 -18.36 13.09
C ARG A 186 -11.19 -18.46 13.74
N GLU A 187 -10.54 -19.62 13.64
CA GLU A 187 -9.30 -19.89 14.38
C GLU A 187 -8.03 -19.45 13.62
N TYR A 188 -8.13 -19.20 12.30
CA TYR A 188 -6.98 -18.88 11.49
C TYR A 188 -7.15 -17.58 10.67
N PHE A 189 -8.06 -17.55 9.70
CA PHE A 189 -8.16 -16.41 8.77
C PHE A 189 -8.68 -15.14 9.42
N LEU A 190 -9.63 -15.23 10.34
CA LEU A 190 -10.19 -14.07 11.03
C LEU A 190 -9.39 -13.64 12.26
N GLU A 191 -8.56 -14.52 12.82
CA GLU A 191 -7.86 -14.25 14.08
C GLU A 191 -6.95 -13.02 14.04
N PRO A 192 -6.11 -12.79 12.99
CA PRO A 192 -5.30 -11.58 12.94
C PRO A 192 -6.16 -10.31 12.85
N PHE A 193 -7.23 -10.32 12.05
CA PHE A 193 -8.18 -9.19 11.96
C PHE A 193 -8.88 -8.94 13.30
N ARG A 194 -9.37 -10.00 13.95
CA ARG A 194 -10.03 -9.91 15.26
C ARG A 194 -9.13 -9.21 16.28
N ARG A 195 -7.85 -9.59 16.35
CA ARG A 195 -6.87 -8.96 17.24
C ARG A 195 -6.65 -7.50 16.92
N VAL A 196 -6.52 -7.16 15.64
CA VAL A 196 -6.38 -5.77 15.20
C VAL A 196 -7.60 -4.95 15.60
N PHE A 197 -8.82 -5.50 15.49
CA PHE A 197 -10.04 -4.82 15.93
C PHE A 197 -10.14 -4.68 17.44
N GLU A 198 -9.76 -5.71 18.19
CA GLU A 198 -9.80 -5.71 19.66
C GLU A 198 -8.79 -4.71 20.25
N LYS A 199 -7.56 -4.68 19.74
CA LYS A 199 -6.43 -3.92 20.30
C LYS A 199 -6.11 -2.64 19.55
N GLY A 200 -6.06 -2.70 18.23
CA GLY A 200 -5.76 -1.57 17.34
C GLY A 200 -6.93 -0.64 17.11
N ARG A 201 -8.16 -1.18 17.16
CA ARG A 201 -9.43 -0.45 16.98
C ARG A 201 -9.46 0.41 15.70
N PRO A 202 -9.18 -0.14 14.52
CA PRO A 202 -9.18 0.61 13.27
C PRO A 202 -10.57 1.18 12.98
N PHE A 203 -10.62 2.29 12.24
CA PHE A 203 -11.86 2.94 11.80
C PHE A 203 -12.27 2.53 10.38
N SER A 204 -11.53 1.63 9.77
CA SER A 204 -11.86 1.08 8.46
C SER A 204 -11.35 -0.35 8.33
N ILE A 205 -11.78 -1.06 7.29
CA ILE A 205 -11.28 -2.35 6.83
C ILE A 205 -11.50 -2.44 5.33
N MET A 206 -10.61 -3.13 4.62
CA MET A 206 -10.74 -3.37 3.19
C MET A 206 -11.14 -4.82 2.91
N THR A 207 -12.15 -5.02 2.04
CA THR A 207 -12.52 -6.35 1.54
C THR A 207 -11.47 -6.91 0.61
N ALA A 208 -11.49 -8.23 0.39
CA ALA A 208 -10.60 -8.92 -0.54
C ALA A 208 -11.28 -9.17 -1.88
N TYR A 209 -10.50 -9.38 -2.94
CA TYR A 209 -11.03 -9.70 -4.27
C TYR A 209 -11.70 -11.06 -4.37
N ASN A 210 -11.19 -12.07 -3.64
CA ASN A 210 -11.62 -13.45 -3.79
C ASN A 210 -13.04 -13.69 -3.28
N GLU A 211 -13.63 -14.78 -3.75
CA GLU A 211 -14.80 -15.35 -3.08
C GLU A 211 -14.37 -16.21 -1.88
N VAL A 212 -15.24 -16.26 -0.89
CA VAL A 212 -15.18 -17.29 0.15
C VAL A 212 -16.45 -18.12 0.12
N ASN A 213 -16.30 -19.41 -0.05
CA ASN A 213 -17.41 -20.36 -0.15
C ASN A 213 -18.45 -19.95 -1.22
N GLY A 214 -17.99 -19.42 -2.35
CA GLY A 214 -18.82 -19.03 -3.50
C GLY A 214 -19.47 -17.66 -3.40
N ILE A 215 -19.07 -16.81 -2.43
CA ILE A 215 -19.59 -15.44 -2.28
C ILE A 215 -18.42 -14.45 -2.36
N PRO A 216 -18.43 -13.47 -3.30
CA PRO A 216 -17.42 -12.41 -3.35
C PRO A 216 -17.35 -11.64 -2.03
N MET A 217 -16.14 -11.30 -1.58
CA MET A 217 -15.97 -10.76 -0.24
C MET A 217 -16.65 -9.41 -0.02
N ILE A 218 -16.76 -8.58 -1.05
CA ILE A 218 -17.48 -7.30 -0.96
C ILE A 218 -18.98 -7.49 -0.64
N GLN A 219 -19.56 -8.67 -0.95
CA GLN A 219 -20.96 -9.04 -0.63
C GLN A 219 -21.05 -10.13 0.44
N HIS A 220 -19.95 -10.55 1.05
CA HIS A 220 -19.97 -11.67 1.98
C HIS A 220 -20.62 -11.29 3.31
N PRO A 221 -21.56 -12.12 3.87
CA PRO A 221 -22.26 -11.81 5.12
C PRO A 221 -21.34 -11.53 6.31
N ALA A 222 -20.13 -12.09 6.32
CA ALA A 222 -19.15 -11.83 7.37
C ALA A 222 -18.78 -10.35 7.54
N VAL A 223 -18.93 -9.53 6.49
CA VAL A 223 -18.70 -8.07 6.57
C VAL A 223 -19.70 -7.46 7.55
N GLY A 224 -20.98 -7.73 7.40
CA GLY A 224 -22.03 -7.23 8.30
C GLY A 224 -22.01 -7.91 9.66
N ASP A 225 -22.00 -9.24 9.68
CA ASP A 225 -22.20 -9.98 10.93
C ASP A 225 -20.97 -9.98 11.83
N ILE A 226 -19.77 -10.06 11.25
CA ILE A 226 -18.53 -10.15 12.04
C ILE A 226 -17.91 -8.75 12.19
N VAL A 227 -17.59 -8.08 11.08
CA VAL A 227 -16.84 -6.81 11.16
C VAL A 227 -17.70 -5.71 11.75
N LYS A 228 -18.92 -5.52 11.22
CA LYS A 228 -19.80 -4.44 11.69
C LYS A 228 -20.34 -4.71 13.08
N LYS A 229 -21.00 -5.87 13.30
CA LYS A 229 -21.71 -6.17 14.55
C LYS A 229 -20.78 -6.75 15.62
N GLU A 230 -20.12 -7.88 15.36
CA GLU A 230 -19.34 -8.59 16.39
C GLU A 230 -18.10 -7.78 16.81
N TRP A 231 -17.36 -7.18 15.86
CA TRP A 231 -16.15 -6.39 16.14
C TRP A 231 -16.44 -4.90 16.33
N GLY A 232 -17.70 -4.49 16.21
CA GLY A 232 -18.17 -3.16 16.57
C GLY A 232 -17.71 -2.05 15.64
N LEU A 233 -17.54 -2.31 14.33
CA LEU A 233 -17.29 -1.25 13.35
C LEU A 233 -18.57 -0.48 13.00
N GLU A 234 -19.74 -1.08 13.21
CA GLU A 234 -21.03 -0.41 13.01
C GLU A 234 -21.08 0.90 13.82
N ASN A 235 -21.57 1.96 13.22
CA ASN A 235 -21.66 3.30 13.81
C ASN A 235 -20.30 3.90 14.30
N ARG A 236 -19.18 3.32 13.92
CA ARG A 236 -17.85 3.81 14.29
C ARG A 236 -16.98 4.14 13.07
N GLY A 237 -17.06 3.33 12.05
CA GLY A 237 -16.20 3.42 10.87
C GLY A 237 -16.84 2.81 9.64
N HIS A 238 -16.09 2.68 8.57
CA HIS A 238 -16.58 2.20 7.28
C HIS A 238 -15.79 1.01 6.75
N VAL A 239 -16.42 0.25 5.84
CA VAL A 239 -15.81 -0.79 5.05
C VAL A 239 -15.55 -0.26 3.65
N VAL A 240 -14.31 -0.37 3.17
CA VAL A 240 -13.92 0.01 1.82
C VAL A 240 -13.68 -1.23 0.97
N SER A 241 -14.07 -1.21 -0.30
CA SER A 241 -13.73 -2.28 -1.25
C SER A 241 -12.28 -2.16 -1.72
N ASP A 242 -11.67 -3.27 -2.14
CA ASP A 242 -10.40 -3.23 -2.87
C ASP A 242 -10.59 -2.61 -4.27
N GLY A 243 -9.50 -2.27 -4.95
CA GLY A 243 -9.52 -1.52 -6.20
C GLY A 243 -10.19 -2.25 -7.36
N GLY A 244 -11.28 -1.68 -7.91
CA GLY A 244 -12.02 -2.28 -9.01
C GLY A 244 -12.96 -3.44 -8.63
N ASP A 245 -13.18 -3.71 -7.35
CA ASP A 245 -13.88 -4.87 -6.84
C ASP A 245 -15.36 -4.92 -7.30
N VAL A 246 -16.03 -3.75 -7.36
CA VAL A 246 -17.41 -3.66 -7.89
C VAL A 246 -17.47 -4.06 -9.36
N SER A 247 -16.53 -3.58 -10.17
CA SER A 247 -16.43 -3.97 -11.59
C SER A 247 -16.15 -5.46 -11.75
N MET A 248 -15.24 -6.00 -10.95
CA MET A 248 -14.81 -7.40 -11.02
C MET A 248 -15.92 -8.39 -10.64
N THR A 249 -16.83 -8.00 -9.76
CA THR A 249 -18.02 -8.82 -9.44
C THR A 249 -18.87 -9.14 -10.67
N VAL A 250 -18.92 -8.22 -11.64
CA VAL A 250 -19.63 -8.42 -12.90
C VAL A 250 -18.73 -9.06 -13.97
N THR A 251 -17.51 -8.52 -14.15
CA THR A 251 -16.66 -8.85 -15.30
C THR A 251 -15.78 -10.09 -15.12
N ALA A 252 -15.42 -10.42 -13.88
CA ALA A 252 -14.49 -11.51 -13.55
C ALA A 252 -15.19 -12.64 -12.79
N HIS A 253 -15.89 -12.33 -11.69
CA HIS A 253 -16.68 -13.31 -10.95
C HIS A 253 -17.95 -13.74 -11.67
N HIS A 254 -18.51 -12.90 -12.55
CA HIS A 254 -19.81 -13.12 -13.20
C HIS A 254 -20.94 -13.43 -12.21
N TYR A 255 -20.84 -12.82 -11.01
CA TYR A 255 -21.75 -13.09 -9.89
C TYR A 255 -23.07 -12.33 -10.03
N PHE A 256 -23.04 -11.10 -10.55
CA PHE A 256 -24.21 -10.31 -10.92
C PHE A 256 -24.20 -9.93 -12.39
N ALA A 257 -25.39 -9.63 -12.91
CA ALA A 257 -25.57 -9.23 -14.30
C ALA A 257 -25.13 -7.76 -14.55
N ASP A 258 -25.22 -6.91 -13.55
CA ASP A 258 -24.90 -5.49 -13.66
C ASP A 258 -24.37 -4.89 -12.33
N HIS A 259 -23.79 -3.71 -12.42
CA HIS A 259 -23.20 -3.01 -11.30
C HIS A 259 -24.23 -2.48 -10.28
N ALA A 260 -25.49 -2.23 -10.67
CA ALA A 260 -26.53 -1.80 -9.76
C ALA A 260 -26.86 -2.90 -8.74
N GLN A 261 -26.96 -4.15 -9.21
CA GLN A 261 -27.14 -5.32 -8.35
C GLN A 261 -25.94 -5.53 -7.43
N THR A 262 -24.72 -5.33 -7.94
CA THR A 262 -23.50 -5.39 -7.15
C THR A 262 -23.52 -4.38 -6.01
N ILE A 263 -23.81 -3.10 -6.30
CA ILE A 263 -23.91 -2.03 -5.28
C ILE A 263 -24.93 -2.40 -4.21
N ALA A 264 -26.14 -2.79 -4.61
CA ALA A 264 -27.20 -3.14 -3.66
C ALA A 264 -26.82 -4.30 -2.75
N ALA A 265 -26.17 -5.34 -3.31
CA ALA A 265 -25.72 -6.49 -2.54
C ALA A 265 -24.56 -6.11 -1.59
N SER A 266 -23.62 -5.27 -2.04
CA SER A 266 -22.49 -4.79 -1.24
C SER A 266 -22.95 -3.95 -0.06
N PHE A 267 -23.91 -3.04 -0.25
CA PHE A 267 -24.51 -2.26 0.82
C PHE A 267 -25.19 -3.17 1.85
N ARG A 268 -26.04 -4.11 1.41
CA ARG A 268 -26.67 -5.07 2.33
C ARG A 268 -25.68 -5.92 3.11
N ALA A 269 -24.51 -6.23 2.53
CA ALA A 269 -23.45 -6.94 3.22
C ALA A 269 -22.70 -6.05 4.23
N GLY A 270 -22.79 -4.72 4.11
CA GLY A 270 -22.15 -3.76 5.00
C GLY A 270 -20.93 -3.04 4.43
N SER A 271 -20.62 -3.20 3.14
CA SER A 271 -19.59 -2.43 2.44
C SER A 271 -20.08 -1.01 2.18
N ASP A 272 -19.27 0.02 2.49
CA ASP A 272 -19.75 1.40 2.51
C ASP A 272 -19.17 2.26 1.40
N SER A 273 -17.86 2.14 1.10
CA SER A 273 -17.15 2.98 0.13
C SER A 273 -16.54 2.11 -0.97
N MET A 274 -16.67 2.57 -2.22
CA MET A 274 -16.32 1.78 -3.41
C MET A 274 -15.06 2.33 -4.08
N THR A 275 -14.05 1.47 -4.23
CA THR A 275 -12.73 1.80 -4.82
C THR A 275 -12.71 1.49 -6.32
N ASP A 276 -13.72 1.93 -7.01
CA ASP A 276 -13.81 1.94 -8.47
C ASP A 276 -13.89 3.40 -8.96
N GLN A 277 -13.68 3.60 -10.25
CA GLN A 277 -13.75 4.94 -10.83
C GLN A 277 -15.12 5.59 -10.56
N PRO A 278 -15.19 6.86 -10.17
CA PRO A 278 -16.47 7.56 -9.96
C PRO A 278 -17.41 7.50 -11.18
N SER A 279 -16.84 7.47 -12.39
CA SER A 279 -17.58 7.31 -13.65
C SER A 279 -18.32 5.98 -13.76
N MET A 280 -17.96 4.97 -12.99
CA MET A 280 -18.66 3.69 -12.89
C MET A 280 -19.54 3.63 -11.64
N VAL A 281 -19.03 4.01 -10.47
CA VAL A 281 -19.76 3.89 -9.19
C VAL A 281 -21.00 4.79 -9.17
N ILE A 282 -20.87 6.06 -9.56
CA ILE A 282 -21.97 7.02 -9.52
C ILE A 282 -23.19 6.57 -10.35
N PRO A 283 -23.03 6.19 -11.64
CA PRO A 283 -24.13 5.62 -12.41
C PRO A 283 -24.70 4.34 -11.82
N ALA A 284 -23.87 3.46 -11.24
CA ALA A 284 -24.33 2.22 -10.64
C ALA A 284 -25.20 2.45 -9.40
N VAL A 285 -24.81 3.37 -8.49
CA VAL A 285 -25.61 3.75 -7.33
C VAL A 285 -26.91 4.40 -7.76
N LYS A 286 -26.87 5.31 -8.75
CA LYS A 286 -28.08 5.96 -9.29
C LYS A 286 -29.03 4.93 -9.88
N SER A 287 -28.53 4.00 -10.68
CA SER A 287 -29.34 2.91 -11.26
C SER A 287 -29.94 2.00 -10.19
N ALA A 288 -29.20 1.70 -9.10
CA ALA A 288 -29.71 0.92 -7.98
C ALA A 288 -30.90 1.62 -7.27
N LEU A 289 -30.82 2.93 -7.10
CA LEU A 289 -31.92 3.76 -6.56
C LEU A 289 -33.14 3.80 -7.51
N GLU A 290 -32.92 4.07 -8.80
CA GLU A 290 -33.96 4.13 -9.82
C GLU A 290 -34.72 2.80 -9.98
N GLN A 291 -34.02 1.67 -9.82
CA GLN A 291 -34.62 0.33 -9.85
C GLN A 291 -35.25 -0.08 -8.51
N GLY A 292 -35.16 0.74 -7.47
CA GLY A 292 -35.66 0.40 -6.12
C GLY A 292 -34.88 -0.77 -5.47
N LEU A 293 -33.64 -1.02 -5.91
CA LEU A 293 -32.77 -2.04 -5.31
C LEU A 293 -32.20 -1.56 -3.97
N ILE A 294 -32.04 -0.25 -3.78
CA ILE A 294 -31.70 0.41 -2.53
C ILE A 294 -32.60 1.62 -2.34
N SER A 295 -32.76 2.08 -1.09
CA SER A 295 -33.45 3.32 -0.76
C SER A 295 -32.44 4.44 -0.46
N GLU A 296 -32.91 5.69 -0.42
CA GLU A 296 -32.08 6.83 0.00
C GLU A 296 -31.66 6.69 1.47
N GLU A 297 -32.51 6.13 2.33
CA GLU A 297 -32.20 5.86 3.73
C GLU A 297 -31.05 4.82 3.87
N GLU A 298 -31.01 3.78 3.02
CA GLU A 298 -29.89 2.84 2.99
C GLU A 298 -28.60 3.54 2.54
N LEU A 299 -28.67 4.39 1.51
CA LEU A 299 -27.54 5.22 1.07
C LEU A 299 -27.03 6.11 2.21
N ASP A 300 -27.94 6.75 2.96
CA ASP A 300 -27.60 7.61 4.11
C ASP A 300 -26.88 6.85 5.23
N LEU A 301 -27.22 5.58 5.48
CA LEU A 301 -26.53 4.75 6.47
C LEU A 301 -25.07 4.51 6.10
N HIS A 302 -24.78 4.16 4.83
CA HIS A 302 -23.41 3.94 4.35
C HIS A 302 -22.61 5.24 4.34
N LEU A 303 -23.23 6.33 3.88
CA LEU A 303 -22.60 7.64 3.89
C LEU A 303 -22.31 8.12 5.32
N ALA A 304 -23.17 7.84 6.29
CA ALA A 304 -22.94 8.17 7.70
C ALA A 304 -21.68 7.48 8.23
N ASN A 305 -21.44 6.21 7.90
CA ASN A 305 -20.25 5.48 8.28
C ASN A 305 -18.97 6.16 7.74
N ILE A 306 -18.99 6.59 6.48
CA ILE A 306 -17.88 7.31 5.85
C ILE A 306 -17.66 8.66 6.52
N MET A 307 -18.72 9.43 6.73
CA MET A 307 -18.63 10.77 7.32
C MET A 307 -18.17 10.75 8.77
N ARG A 308 -18.54 9.75 9.59
CA ARG A 308 -18.00 9.57 10.95
C ARG A 308 -16.47 9.56 10.96
N VAL A 309 -15.88 8.86 10.01
CA VAL A 309 -14.41 8.80 9.87
C VAL A 309 -13.85 10.17 9.48
N ARG A 310 -14.47 10.88 8.53
CA ARG A 310 -14.02 12.22 8.13
C ARG A 310 -14.12 13.24 9.27
N PHE A 311 -15.14 13.15 10.13
CA PHE A 311 -15.22 13.97 11.35
C PHE A 311 -14.09 13.64 12.32
N ARG A 312 -13.82 12.36 12.56
CA ARG A 312 -12.73 11.96 13.43
C ARG A 312 -11.35 12.32 12.88
N LEU A 313 -11.19 12.38 11.58
CA LEU A 313 -10.00 12.91 10.93
C LEU A 313 -9.90 14.46 11.04
N GLY A 314 -10.90 15.12 11.61
CA GLY A 314 -10.91 16.58 11.80
C GLY A 314 -11.03 17.38 10.51
N HIS A 315 -11.60 16.81 9.44
CA HIS A 315 -11.70 17.48 8.14
C HIS A 315 -12.63 18.70 8.17
N PHE A 316 -13.52 18.77 9.16
CA PHE A 316 -14.49 19.85 9.32
C PHE A 316 -14.13 20.81 10.47
N ASP A 317 -13.12 20.47 11.27
CA ASP A 317 -12.84 21.10 12.56
C ASP A 317 -11.50 21.86 12.52
N SER A 318 -11.54 23.14 12.80
CA SER A 318 -10.34 24.00 12.82
C SER A 318 -9.47 23.78 14.05
N ASP A 319 -10.04 23.23 15.12
CA ASP A 319 -9.40 22.97 16.42
C ASP A 319 -8.89 21.52 16.57
N CYS A 320 -8.88 20.73 15.50
CA CYS A 320 -8.26 19.41 15.51
C CYS A 320 -6.78 19.50 15.91
N PRO A 321 -6.33 18.78 16.96
CA PRO A 321 -4.97 18.90 17.49
C PRO A 321 -3.89 18.53 16.47
N TYR A 322 -4.23 17.71 15.49
CA TYR A 322 -3.31 17.29 14.43
C TYR A 322 -3.14 18.31 13.28
N ASN A 323 -3.88 19.43 13.30
CA ASN A 323 -3.75 20.48 12.29
C ASN A 323 -2.41 21.23 12.37
N SER A 324 -1.70 21.15 13.49
CA SER A 324 -0.39 21.76 13.69
C SER A 324 0.78 20.96 13.11
N ILE A 325 0.56 19.72 12.67
CA ILE A 325 1.58 18.88 12.06
C ILE A 325 1.87 19.40 10.66
N ASP A 326 3.12 19.74 10.37
CA ASP A 326 3.57 20.25 9.08
C ASP A 326 4.71 19.41 8.47
N GLU A 327 5.23 19.85 7.33
CA GLU A 327 6.28 19.16 6.58
C GLU A 327 7.59 19.00 7.36
N SER A 328 7.85 19.82 8.39
CA SER A 328 9.04 19.66 9.23
C SER A 328 9.01 18.36 10.06
N SER A 329 7.83 17.77 10.19
CA SER A 329 7.61 16.48 10.84
C SER A 329 7.94 15.27 9.96
N MET A 330 8.25 15.48 8.67
CA MET A 330 8.57 14.41 7.72
C MET A 330 10.08 14.13 7.71
N MET A 331 10.43 12.86 7.57
CA MET A 331 11.82 12.39 7.43
C MET A 331 12.79 12.98 8.48
N THR A 332 12.32 13.12 9.70
CA THR A 332 13.15 13.65 10.80
C THR A 332 14.36 12.76 11.06
N GLN A 333 15.34 13.28 11.79
CA GLN A 333 16.50 12.47 12.16
C GLN A 333 16.11 11.28 13.03
N GLU A 334 15.10 11.44 13.88
CA GLU A 334 14.53 10.38 14.71
C GLU A 334 13.87 9.29 13.85
N SER A 335 13.10 9.68 12.83
CA SER A 335 12.47 8.72 11.88
C SER A 335 13.52 7.91 11.13
N LYS A 336 14.61 8.56 10.67
CA LYS A 336 15.74 7.89 10.00
C LYS A 336 16.47 6.92 10.93
N GLN A 337 16.68 7.31 12.19
CA GLN A 337 17.27 6.43 13.21
C GLN A 337 16.37 5.22 13.50
N LEU A 338 15.05 5.44 13.58
CA LEU A 338 14.07 4.37 13.78
C LEU A 338 14.07 3.39 12.59
N ALA A 339 14.15 3.89 11.35
CA ALA A 339 14.26 3.05 10.15
C ALA A 339 15.53 2.18 10.19
N ARG A 340 16.67 2.77 10.55
CA ARG A 340 17.92 2.03 10.77
C ARG A 340 17.78 0.99 11.88
N GLN A 341 17.16 1.33 13.01
CA GLN A 341 16.92 0.40 14.11
C GLN A 341 16.04 -0.77 13.65
N ALA A 342 14.98 -0.50 12.90
CA ALA A 342 14.11 -1.53 12.32
C ALA A 342 14.88 -2.48 11.42
N ALA A 343 15.72 -1.96 10.52
CA ALA A 343 16.55 -2.76 9.64
C ALA A 343 17.54 -3.65 10.43
N VAL A 344 18.18 -3.12 11.46
CA VAL A 344 19.10 -3.91 12.30
C VAL A 344 18.37 -5.01 13.06
N GLN A 345 17.19 -4.72 13.61
CA GLN A 345 16.41 -5.69 14.38
C GLN A 345 15.74 -6.76 13.50
N SER A 346 15.54 -6.50 12.22
CA SER A 346 14.93 -7.46 11.30
C SER A 346 15.87 -8.58 10.86
N VAL A 347 17.19 -8.43 11.07
CA VAL A 347 18.18 -9.43 10.68
C VAL A 347 18.17 -10.62 11.63
N VAL A 348 17.89 -11.82 11.11
CA VAL A 348 17.81 -13.06 11.89
C VAL A 348 19.07 -13.89 11.72
N LEU A 349 19.77 -14.16 12.83
CA LEU A 349 20.96 -15.01 12.84
C LEU A 349 20.59 -16.50 12.81
N LEU A 350 20.55 -17.10 11.63
CA LEU A 350 20.13 -18.51 11.48
C LEU A 350 21.20 -19.51 11.93
N LYS A 351 22.49 -19.17 11.78
CA LYS A 351 23.59 -20.09 12.11
C LYS A 351 24.87 -19.31 12.41
N ASN A 352 25.52 -19.61 13.53
CA ASN A 352 26.85 -19.11 13.90
C ASN A 352 27.62 -20.15 14.73
N LYS A 353 27.83 -21.33 14.11
CA LYS A 353 28.60 -22.42 14.75
C LYS A 353 30.08 -22.09 14.79
N CYS A 354 30.81 -22.64 15.77
CA CYS A 354 32.24 -22.49 15.86
C CYS A 354 32.93 -23.00 14.58
N ASN A 355 33.86 -22.21 14.07
CA ASN A 355 34.77 -22.63 13.02
C ASN A 355 35.69 -23.74 13.55
N LEU A 356 35.82 -24.82 12.80
CA LEU A 356 36.65 -25.99 13.18
C LEU A 356 38.13 -25.64 13.36
N LYS A 357 38.65 -24.63 12.63
CA LYS A 357 40.04 -24.18 12.74
C LYS A 357 40.29 -23.27 13.92
N GLU A 358 39.40 -22.30 14.14
CA GLU A 358 39.60 -21.23 15.13
C GLU A 358 38.90 -21.51 16.48
N LYS A 359 38.05 -22.54 16.54
CA LYS A 359 37.24 -22.91 17.74
C LYS A 359 36.38 -21.79 18.31
N LYS A 360 36.05 -20.79 17.49
CA LYS A 360 35.15 -19.67 17.84
C LYS A 360 34.14 -19.42 16.72
N PRO A 361 33.00 -18.78 17.01
CA PRO A 361 32.05 -18.31 16.01
C PRO A 361 32.70 -17.30 15.07
N LEU A 362 32.26 -17.24 13.80
CA LEU A 362 32.69 -16.24 12.84
C LEU A 362 32.12 -14.84 13.14
N LEU A 363 30.87 -14.79 13.55
CA LEU A 363 30.20 -13.53 13.89
C LEU A 363 30.20 -13.28 15.41
N PRO A 364 30.29 -12.01 15.85
CA PRO A 364 30.44 -10.79 15.02
C PRO A 364 31.81 -10.74 14.33
N LEU A 365 31.85 -10.12 13.14
CA LEU A 365 33.10 -9.86 12.43
C LEU A 365 33.92 -8.80 13.19
N ASP A 366 35.20 -9.06 13.33
CA ASP A 366 36.15 -8.03 13.78
C ASP A 366 36.68 -7.28 12.54
N ALA A 367 36.17 -6.09 12.28
CA ALA A 367 36.52 -5.28 11.12
C ALA A 367 38.03 -5.02 11.00
N LYS A 368 38.75 -4.95 12.13
CA LYS A 368 40.20 -4.72 12.14
C LYS A 368 41.00 -5.99 11.73
N ASN A 369 40.56 -7.14 12.22
CA ASN A 369 41.28 -8.38 12.10
C ASN A 369 40.70 -9.40 11.12
N CYS A 370 39.53 -9.12 10.49
CA CYS A 370 38.98 -9.97 9.44
C CYS A 370 39.88 -9.91 8.18
N GLY A 371 39.95 -11.01 7.46
CA GLY A 371 40.52 -11.06 6.11
C GLY A 371 39.61 -10.40 5.08
N HIS A 372 39.72 -10.81 3.82
CA HIS A 372 38.80 -10.36 2.79
C HIS A 372 37.38 -10.91 3.02
N VAL A 373 36.40 -10.09 2.69
CA VAL A 373 34.97 -10.42 2.73
C VAL A 373 34.45 -10.40 1.30
N ALA A 374 34.01 -11.56 0.81
CA ALA A 374 33.38 -11.67 -0.50
C ALA A 374 31.88 -11.31 -0.35
N VAL A 375 31.44 -10.33 -1.14
CA VAL A 375 30.04 -9.94 -1.30
C VAL A 375 29.60 -10.45 -2.67
N ILE A 376 28.72 -11.44 -2.70
CA ILE A 376 28.37 -12.16 -3.91
C ILE A 376 26.87 -12.14 -4.12
N GLY A 377 26.47 -11.83 -5.33
CA GLY A 377 25.08 -11.89 -5.78
C GLY A 377 24.52 -10.57 -6.32
N PRO A 378 23.52 -10.65 -7.19
CA PRO A 378 23.02 -9.52 -7.96
C PRO A 378 22.25 -8.49 -7.12
N LEU A 379 21.84 -8.87 -5.89
CA LEU A 379 21.08 -7.99 -5.02
C LEU A 379 21.96 -7.24 -4.00
N SER A 380 23.27 -7.51 -4.01
CA SER A 380 24.18 -7.02 -2.97
C SER A 380 24.47 -5.52 -3.06
N ASP A 381 24.46 -4.96 -4.26
CA ASP A 381 24.77 -3.55 -4.56
C ASP A 381 23.53 -2.67 -4.76
N LYS A 382 22.33 -3.24 -4.57
CA LYS A 382 21.08 -2.58 -4.90
C LYS A 382 20.15 -2.50 -3.68
N VAL A 383 19.29 -1.49 -3.69
CA VAL A 383 18.13 -1.38 -2.80
C VAL A 383 16.90 -1.27 -3.69
N TYR A 384 16.05 -2.29 -3.63
CA TYR A 384 14.82 -2.34 -4.41
C TYR A 384 13.69 -1.69 -3.65
N THR A 385 12.83 -1.00 -4.38
CA THR A 385 11.55 -0.49 -3.89
C THR A 385 10.44 -1.37 -4.45
N ASP A 386 9.39 -1.57 -3.67
CA ASP A 386 8.18 -2.27 -4.11
C ASP A 386 7.04 -1.27 -4.39
N TRP A 387 5.87 -1.81 -4.74
CA TRP A 387 4.69 -0.99 -5.04
C TRP A 387 4.26 -0.10 -3.86
N TYR A 388 4.49 -0.56 -2.62
CA TYR A 388 4.10 0.12 -1.38
C TYR A 388 5.24 0.91 -0.75
N SER A 389 6.38 1.01 -1.41
CA SER A 389 7.46 1.89 -0.98
C SER A 389 7.12 3.35 -1.29
N GLY A 390 7.35 4.22 -0.31
CA GLY A 390 7.53 5.64 -0.58
C GLY A 390 8.87 5.91 -1.26
N ASN A 391 9.17 7.17 -1.49
CA ASN A 391 10.46 7.59 -2.05
C ASN A 391 11.42 7.90 -0.89
N PRO A 392 12.45 7.05 -0.63
CA PRO A 392 13.40 7.31 0.44
C PRO A 392 14.34 8.46 0.08
N SER A 393 14.74 9.26 1.06
CA SER A 393 15.69 10.35 0.85
C SER A 393 17.15 9.86 0.66
N TYR A 394 17.42 8.61 0.98
CA TYR A 394 18.71 7.92 0.78
C TYR A 394 18.47 6.40 0.82
N THR A 395 19.38 5.68 0.21
CA THR A 395 19.46 4.22 0.30
C THR A 395 20.87 3.80 0.72
N VAL A 396 20.99 2.61 1.31
CA VAL A 396 22.28 2.00 1.65
C VAL A 396 22.20 0.52 1.29
N SER A 397 22.95 0.09 0.26
CA SER A 397 23.04 -1.32 -0.10
C SER A 397 23.92 -2.11 0.88
N PRO A 398 23.78 -3.45 0.94
CA PRO A 398 24.69 -4.29 1.69
C PRO A 398 26.17 -4.09 1.31
N LEU A 399 26.47 -3.99 0.01
CA LEU A 399 27.81 -3.73 -0.50
C LEU A 399 28.34 -2.40 0.01
N GLU A 400 27.60 -1.30 -0.19
CA GLU A 400 28.00 0.03 0.25
C GLU A 400 28.25 0.10 1.77
N ALA A 401 27.43 -0.58 2.56
CA ALA A 401 27.61 -0.63 4.01
C ALA A 401 28.90 -1.38 4.40
N LEU A 402 29.21 -2.49 3.73
CA LEU A 402 30.41 -3.26 4.01
C LEU A 402 31.67 -2.57 3.51
N GLU A 403 31.66 -1.91 2.36
CA GLU A 403 32.76 -1.08 1.86
C GLU A 403 33.08 0.07 2.79
N ARG A 404 32.06 0.70 3.36
CA ARG A 404 32.24 1.79 4.35
C ARG A 404 32.95 1.33 5.62
N GLU A 405 32.67 0.10 6.08
CA GLU A 405 33.22 -0.44 7.31
C GLU A 405 34.57 -1.19 7.10
N LEU A 406 34.78 -1.81 5.96
CA LEU A 406 35.89 -2.74 5.71
C LEU A 406 36.86 -2.27 4.63
N GLY A 407 36.48 -1.27 3.81
CA GLY A 407 37.31 -0.70 2.75
C GLY A 407 37.77 -1.74 1.75
N ASP A 408 39.05 -1.72 1.41
CA ASP A 408 39.72 -2.61 0.41
C ASP A 408 39.63 -4.10 0.75
N LYS A 409 39.11 -4.48 1.90
CA LYS A 409 38.89 -5.90 2.24
C LYS A 409 37.66 -6.50 1.56
N VAL A 410 36.76 -5.66 1.01
CA VAL A 410 35.58 -6.12 0.31
C VAL A 410 35.91 -6.49 -1.13
N ILE A 411 35.50 -7.68 -1.54
CA ILE A 411 35.55 -8.15 -2.93
C ILE A 411 34.11 -8.38 -3.37
N PHE A 412 33.66 -7.66 -4.39
CA PHE A 412 32.30 -7.76 -4.91
C PHE A 412 32.28 -8.52 -6.24
N GLU A 413 31.28 -9.39 -6.37
CA GLU A 413 30.98 -10.10 -7.61
C GLU A 413 29.45 -10.27 -7.72
N SER A 414 28.83 -9.60 -8.70
CA SER A 414 27.39 -9.67 -8.90
C SER A 414 26.89 -11.05 -9.35
N GLY A 415 27.72 -11.77 -10.08
CA GLY A 415 27.37 -13.03 -10.74
C GLY A 415 26.44 -12.86 -11.95
N ASN A 416 26.11 -11.61 -12.32
CA ASN A 416 25.28 -11.31 -13.47
C ASN A 416 26.13 -11.34 -14.77
N ASP A 417 25.49 -11.76 -15.85
CA ASP A 417 26.08 -11.66 -17.18
C ASP A 417 26.13 -10.21 -17.66
N GLU A 418 27.23 -9.82 -18.24
CA GLU A 418 27.34 -8.61 -19.02
C GLU A 418 27.05 -8.91 -20.49
N ILE A 419 26.10 -8.19 -21.08
CA ILE A 419 25.68 -8.40 -22.47
C ILE A 419 25.72 -7.09 -23.24
N SER A 420 26.01 -7.20 -24.53
CA SER A 420 25.93 -6.12 -25.50
C SER A 420 25.14 -6.55 -26.73
N PHE A 421 24.65 -5.63 -27.48
CA PHE A 421 23.85 -5.89 -28.67
C PHE A 421 24.55 -5.36 -29.92
N SER A 422 24.33 -6.06 -31.04
CA SER A 422 24.68 -5.61 -32.38
C SER A 422 23.53 -5.92 -33.36
N THR A 423 23.49 -5.19 -34.44
CA THR A 423 22.64 -5.54 -35.58
C THR A 423 23.10 -6.85 -36.23
N ASP A 424 22.28 -7.46 -37.07
CA ASP A 424 22.63 -8.66 -37.85
C ASP A 424 23.90 -8.48 -38.71
N ASN A 425 24.20 -7.24 -39.10
CA ASN A 425 25.39 -6.87 -39.86
C ASN A 425 26.61 -6.57 -38.98
N GLY A 426 26.48 -6.80 -37.65
CA GLY A 426 27.58 -6.60 -36.70
C GLY A 426 27.83 -5.15 -36.26
N VAL A 427 26.93 -4.20 -36.59
CA VAL A 427 27.06 -2.83 -36.11
C VAL A 427 26.65 -2.78 -34.64
N PRO A 428 27.51 -2.28 -33.72
CA PRO A 428 27.20 -2.22 -32.31
C PRO A 428 26.01 -1.29 -32.01
N LEU A 429 25.17 -1.68 -31.04
CA LEU A 429 24.14 -0.82 -30.50
C LEU A 429 24.67 -0.06 -29.28
N SER A 430 24.55 1.25 -29.33
CA SER A 430 25.04 2.15 -28.27
C SER A 430 23.96 3.09 -27.82
N LEU A 431 23.94 3.40 -26.51
CA LEU A 431 23.03 4.42 -25.96
C LEU A 431 23.44 5.80 -26.42
N SER A 432 22.52 6.52 -27.05
CA SER A 432 22.67 7.92 -27.41
C SER A 432 22.66 8.83 -26.18
N ALA A 433 23.00 10.10 -26.37
CA ALA A 433 22.86 11.11 -25.31
C ALA A 433 21.41 11.26 -24.82
N ALA A 434 20.43 10.96 -25.68
CA ALA A 434 19.01 10.96 -25.36
C ALA A 434 18.52 9.70 -24.63
N GLY A 435 19.41 8.71 -24.39
CA GLY A 435 19.04 7.45 -23.73
C GLY A 435 18.40 6.42 -24.65
N ILE A 436 18.48 6.61 -25.98
CA ILE A 436 17.93 5.67 -26.97
C ILE A 436 19.05 4.70 -27.39
N LEU A 437 18.76 3.41 -27.39
CA LEU A 437 19.66 2.37 -27.92
C LEU A 437 19.54 2.37 -29.45
N GLU A 438 20.64 2.67 -30.13
CA GLU A 438 20.65 2.83 -31.58
C GLU A 438 21.96 2.28 -32.19
N PRO A 439 21.94 1.81 -33.45
CA PRO A 439 23.16 1.39 -34.15
C PRO A 439 24.16 2.54 -34.30
N SER A 440 25.44 2.26 -34.06
CA SER A 440 26.49 3.26 -34.16
C SER A 440 27.82 2.64 -34.58
N GLU A 441 28.32 2.98 -35.74
CA GLU A 441 29.69 2.60 -36.18
C GLU A 441 30.79 3.42 -35.50
N LYS A 442 30.43 4.50 -34.79
CA LYS A 442 31.37 5.44 -34.15
C LYS A 442 31.50 5.23 -32.64
N ARG A 443 30.66 4.41 -32.05
CA ARG A 443 30.65 4.14 -30.61
C ARG A 443 30.76 2.65 -30.39
N GLU A 444 31.41 2.28 -29.30
CA GLU A 444 31.39 0.88 -28.82
C GLU A 444 29.99 0.48 -28.38
N ALA A 445 29.68 -0.80 -28.39
CA ALA A 445 28.41 -1.30 -27.88
C ALA A 445 28.24 -0.92 -26.40
N SER A 446 27.05 -0.47 -26.04
CA SER A 446 26.72 -0.30 -24.64
C SER A 446 26.61 -1.67 -23.95
N VAL A 447 27.25 -1.79 -22.80
CA VAL A 447 27.23 -3.01 -22.00
C VAL A 447 26.15 -2.90 -20.94
N PHE A 448 25.30 -3.90 -20.86
CA PHE A 448 24.21 -4.00 -19.88
C PHE A 448 24.47 -5.19 -18.96
N VAL A 449 24.21 -5.01 -17.69
CA VAL A 449 24.11 -6.10 -16.72
C VAL A 449 22.73 -6.75 -16.88
N ARG A 450 22.71 -8.06 -17.10
CA ARG A 450 21.47 -8.82 -17.18
C ARG A 450 21.05 -9.28 -15.79
N ASP A 451 20.04 -8.65 -15.23
CA ASP A 451 19.42 -9.12 -13.99
C ASP A 451 18.40 -10.24 -14.32
N ASP A 452 18.70 -11.47 -13.95
CA ASP A 452 17.80 -12.61 -14.11
C ASP A 452 16.89 -12.73 -12.88
N TRP A 453 15.59 -12.46 -13.05
CA TRP A 453 14.58 -12.53 -12.00
C TRP A 453 14.01 -13.95 -11.81
N GLY A 454 14.53 -14.94 -12.52
CA GLY A 454 13.93 -16.26 -12.63
C GLY A 454 12.71 -16.28 -13.59
N TRP A 455 12.12 -17.42 -13.77
CA TRP A 455 10.92 -17.65 -14.63
C TRP A 455 11.08 -17.21 -16.09
N GLY A 456 12.29 -16.95 -16.55
CA GLY A 456 12.56 -16.38 -17.88
C GLY A 456 12.43 -14.87 -17.98
N ALA A 457 12.16 -14.17 -16.89
CA ALA A 457 12.13 -12.72 -16.85
C ALA A 457 13.54 -12.16 -16.62
N ASN A 458 13.94 -11.21 -17.47
CA ASN A 458 15.23 -10.53 -17.36
C ASN A 458 15.06 -9.04 -17.51
N THR A 459 15.85 -8.25 -16.79
CA THR A 459 16.00 -6.83 -17.01
C THR A 459 17.43 -6.50 -17.41
N LEU A 460 17.60 -5.39 -18.12
CA LEU A 460 18.88 -4.94 -18.64
C LEU A 460 19.24 -3.62 -17.97
N TYR A 461 20.18 -3.66 -17.04
CA TYR A 461 20.62 -2.50 -16.26
C TYR A 461 21.88 -1.89 -16.89
N PHE A 462 21.84 -0.59 -17.17
CA PHE A 462 22.96 0.19 -17.65
C PHE A 462 23.62 0.94 -16.48
N ALA A 463 24.70 0.39 -15.96
CA ALA A 463 25.34 0.85 -14.73
C ALA A 463 25.85 2.29 -14.78
N GLU A 464 26.37 2.74 -15.93
CA GLU A 464 26.93 4.10 -16.09
C GLU A 464 25.89 5.20 -15.84
N ARG A 465 24.62 4.94 -16.17
CA ARG A 465 23.52 5.92 -16.00
C ARG A 465 22.52 5.52 -14.91
N LYS A 466 22.74 4.39 -14.24
CA LYS A 466 21.86 3.84 -13.21
C LYS A 466 20.40 3.70 -13.67
N MET A 467 20.19 3.13 -14.86
CA MET A 467 18.85 2.99 -15.46
C MET A 467 18.66 1.63 -16.11
N TYR A 468 17.41 1.22 -16.21
CA TYR A 468 17.02 0.01 -16.93
C TYR A 468 16.61 0.35 -18.38
N LEU A 469 16.88 -0.58 -19.29
CA LEU A 469 16.38 -0.51 -20.65
C LEU A 469 14.88 -0.83 -20.66
N GLN A 470 14.08 0.06 -21.22
CA GLN A 470 12.63 -0.13 -21.41
C GLN A 470 12.29 -0.12 -22.90
N THR A 471 11.24 -0.84 -23.26
CA THR A 471 10.54 -0.63 -24.55
C THR A 471 9.63 0.59 -24.45
N VAL A 472 9.49 1.31 -25.53
CA VAL A 472 8.53 2.43 -25.59
C VAL A 472 7.12 1.86 -25.72
N ASP A 473 6.26 2.19 -24.75
CA ASP A 473 4.81 1.90 -24.73
C ASP A 473 4.36 0.54 -25.26
N ASP A 474 4.15 -0.46 -24.43
CA ASP A 474 3.47 -1.76 -24.70
C ASP A 474 3.50 -2.29 -26.16
N LEU A 475 4.48 -1.84 -26.94
CA LEU A 475 4.63 -2.25 -28.32
C LEU A 475 5.23 -3.66 -28.39
N PRO A 476 4.79 -4.51 -29.32
CA PRO A 476 5.40 -5.81 -29.53
C PRO A 476 6.92 -5.65 -29.72
N PHE A 477 7.69 -6.62 -29.25
CA PHE A 477 9.16 -6.61 -29.28
C PHE A 477 9.77 -6.42 -30.69
N ASP A 478 8.97 -6.61 -31.74
CA ASP A 478 9.31 -6.44 -33.15
C ASP A 478 8.86 -5.08 -33.74
N HIS A 479 8.22 -4.23 -32.94
CA HIS A 479 7.82 -2.91 -33.41
C HIS A 479 9.03 -1.98 -33.57
N GLN A 480 9.18 -1.40 -34.76
CA GLN A 480 10.14 -0.32 -35.00
C GLN A 480 9.43 1.01 -34.79
N PRO A 481 9.80 1.81 -33.76
CA PRO A 481 9.15 3.07 -33.51
C PRO A 481 9.32 4.04 -34.68
N SER A 482 8.26 4.70 -35.07
CA SER A 482 8.26 5.75 -36.11
C SER A 482 9.06 6.96 -35.63
N SER A 483 9.47 7.81 -36.59
CA SER A 483 10.16 9.06 -36.25
C SER A 483 9.30 10.00 -35.39
N GLU A 484 7.98 9.92 -35.50
CA GLU A 484 7.04 10.73 -34.70
C GLU A 484 6.96 10.21 -33.26
N GLU A 485 6.95 8.91 -33.04
CA GLU A 485 6.98 8.29 -31.71
C GLU A 485 8.30 8.62 -31.00
N ILE A 486 9.43 8.58 -31.70
CA ILE A 486 10.74 8.98 -31.17
C ILE A 486 10.76 10.48 -30.79
N GLU A 487 10.18 11.36 -31.59
CA GLU A 487 10.10 12.79 -31.27
C GLU A 487 9.16 13.08 -30.10
N GLN A 488 8.05 12.35 -29.99
CA GLN A 488 7.12 12.45 -28.85
C GLN A 488 7.77 11.97 -27.55
N PHE A 489 8.54 10.89 -27.61
CA PHE A 489 9.33 10.39 -26.50
C PHE A 489 10.39 11.39 -26.02
N LYS A 490 11.12 12.01 -26.94
CA LYS A 490 12.08 13.08 -26.62
C LYS A 490 11.44 14.29 -25.93
N LYS A 491 10.18 14.62 -26.28
CA LYS A 491 9.43 15.75 -25.71
C LYS A 491 8.88 15.49 -24.32
N ASN A 492 8.44 14.26 -24.04
CA ASN A 492 7.71 13.94 -22.81
C ASN A 492 8.62 13.45 -21.68
N GLY A 493 9.90 13.21 -21.97
CA GLY A 493 10.82 12.58 -21.01
C GLY A 493 10.45 11.11 -20.75
N SER A 494 11.42 10.30 -20.39
CA SER A 494 11.14 8.94 -19.90
C SER A 494 10.38 9.03 -18.58
N PRO A 495 9.23 8.39 -18.42
CA PRO A 495 8.73 8.12 -17.07
C PRO A 495 9.75 7.20 -16.39
N GLY A 496 10.41 7.71 -15.34
CA GLY A 496 11.35 6.99 -14.52
C GLY A 496 10.71 5.90 -13.69
#